data_fe19c8a87834f63986bfc21c5de77146
#
_entry.id   fe19c8a87834f63986bfc21c5de77146
#
_cell.length_a   1.000
_cell.length_b   1.000
_cell.length_c   1.000
_cell.angle_alpha   90.00
_cell.angle_beta   90.00
_cell.angle_gamma   90.00
#
_symmetry.space_group_name_H-M   'P 1'
#
loop_
_entity.id
_entity.type
_entity.pdbx_description
1 polymer ?
#
loop_
_entity_poly.entity_id
_entity_poly.type
_entity_poly.pdbx_seq_one_letter_code
_entity_poly.pdbx_strand_id
1 'polypeptide(L)'
;TLLASSAASDVYKRQLQDLMKQEANMSYTALYRKFRPSGFGEVKGQDQIVTTLRNQIKTDRIGHAYLFCGTRGTGKTSVAKIMAKAVNCESPVDGSPCNQCAMCQKINSQTSMNVIEIDAASNNGVGNIRDIIDEVQYSPTEGRYKVYIIDEVHMLSTGAFNALLKTLEEPPEYVIFILATTEAHKIPITILSRCQRYNFKRITIDTIQARLRELVDTEQLEVEDKAPVSYTHLT
;
A
#
# COMPACT_ATOMS: atom_id res chain seq x y z
N THR A 1 22.46 58.37 4.13
CA THR A 1 21.86 57.60 5.23
C THR A 1 20.57 56.86 4.81
N LEU A 2 19.90 57.28 3.72
CA LEU A 2 18.66 56.66 3.23
C LEU A 2 18.89 55.40 2.40
N LEU A 3 20.04 55.26 1.74
CA LEU A 3 20.36 54.10 0.89
C LEU A 3 20.76 52.85 1.68
N ALA A 4 21.26 52.97 2.89
CA ALA A 4 21.62 51.85 3.77
C ALA A 4 20.37 51.17 4.37
N SER A 5 19.27 51.90 4.56
CA SER A 5 18.00 51.37 5.04
C SER A 5 17.27 50.50 4.02
N SER A 6 17.37 50.84 2.71
CA SER A 6 16.76 50.10 1.63
C SER A 6 17.44 48.73 1.42
N ALA A 7 18.78 48.69 1.41
CA ALA A 7 19.52 47.44 1.23
C ALA A 7 19.32 46.44 2.39
N ALA A 8 19.23 46.92 3.62
CA ALA A 8 18.91 46.09 4.78
C ALA A 8 17.49 45.48 4.71
N SER A 9 16.52 46.31 4.23
CA SER A 9 15.14 45.83 3.99
C SER A 9 15.06 44.75 2.94
N ASP A 10 15.86 44.85 1.85
CA ASP A 10 15.86 43.87 0.75
C ASP A 10 16.57 42.57 1.13
N VAL A 11 17.62 42.65 1.97
CA VAL A 11 18.26 41.44 2.54
C VAL A 11 17.29 40.72 3.48
N TYR A 12 16.56 41.44 4.32
CA TYR A 12 15.57 40.85 5.22
C TYR A 12 14.40 40.21 4.50
N LYS A 13 13.91 40.82 3.41
CA LYS A 13 12.87 40.27 2.55
C LYS A 13 13.33 39.01 1.84
N ARG A 14 14.58 38.96 1.35
CA ARG A 14 15.15 37.73 0.75
C ARG A 14 15.26 36.62 1.79
N GLN A 15 15.76 36.89 2.98
CA GLN A 15 15.87 35.92 4.06
C GLN A 15 14.48 35.38 4.47
N LEU A 16 13.46 36.25 4.56
CA LEU A 16 12.08 35.85 4.81
C LEU A 16 11.53 34.99 3.66
N GLN A 17 11.80 35.33 2.41
CA GLN A 17 11.37 34.53 1.26
C GLN A 17 12.07 33.17 1.22
N ASP A 18 13.33 33.09 1.57
CA ASP A 18 14.08 31.83 1.64
C ASP A 18 13.62 30.96 2.81
N LEU A 19 13.30 31.54 3.97
CA LEU A 19 12.66 30.85 5.10
C LEU A 19 11.26 30.34 4.72
N MET A 20 10.43 31.16 4.08
CA MET A 20 9.10 30.73 3.61
C MET A 20 9.19 29.66 2.51
N LYS A 21 10.22 29.69 1.67
CA LYS A 21 10.48 28.61 0.70
C LYS A 21 10.98 27.32 1.36
N GLN A 22 11.79 27.42 2.43
CA GLN A 22 12.20 26.27 3.22
C GLN A 22 11.01 25.65 3.98
N GLU A 23 10.12 26.45 4.56
CA GLU A 23 8.88 25.96 5.20
C GLU A 23 7.89 25.39 4.17
N ALA A 24 7.76 25.99 2.99
CA ALA A 24 6.91 25.46 1.90
C ALA A 24 7.47 24.17 1.29
N ASN A 25 8.77 23.90 1.42
CA ASN A 25 9.42 22.69 0.91
C ASN A 25 9.43 21.55 1.96
N MET A 26 9.04 21.82 3.22
CA MET A 26 8.66 20.79 4.18
C MET A 26 7.22 20.36 3.89
N SER A 27 7.01 19.58 2.80
CA SER A 27 5.73 18.94 2.58
C SER A 27 5.44 18.06 3.79
N TYR A 28 4.52 18.51 4.66
CA TYR A 28 4.09 17.75 5.82
C TYR A 28 3.48 16.42 5.36
N THR A 29 4.29 15.40 5.31
CA THR A 29 3.81 14.06 4.99
C THR A 29 3.23 13.47 6.26
N ALA A 30 1.94 13.17 6.25
CA ALA A 30 1.27 12.56 7.40
C ALA A 30 2.01 11.29 7.86
N LEU A 31 2.22 11.14 9.16
CA LEU A 31 3.01 10.06 9.77
C LEU A 31 2.61 8.67 9.25
N TYR A 32 1.31 8.41 9.04
CA TYR A 32 0.83 7.13 8.52
C TYR A 32 1.30 6.83 7.09
N ARG A 33 1.66 7.85 6.30
CA ARG A 33 2.26 7.69 4.97
C ARG A 33 3.76 7.51 5.06
N LYS A 34 4.42 8.35 5.87
CA LYS A 34 5.89 8.32 6.08
C LYS A 34 6.36 6.97 6.61
N PHE A 35 5.60 6.39 7.56
CA PHE A 35 5.94 5.13 8.22
C PHE A 35 5.18 3.90 7.69
N ARG A 36 4.61 4.01 6.48
CA ARG A 36 4.00 2.87 5.84
C ARG A 36 5.08 1.82 5.50
N PRO A 37 4.89 0.53 5.86
CA PRO A 37 5.87 -0.50 5.57
C PRO A 37 6.27 -0.53 4.09
N SER A 38 7.56 -0.52 3.84
CA SER A 38 8.15 -0.54 2.49
C SER A 38 8.58 -1.94 2.05
N GLY A 39 8.75 -2.84 3.00
CA GLY A 39 9.14 -4.24 2.81
C GLY A 39 8.47 -5.18 3.80
N PHE A 40 8.52 -6.47 3.53
CA PHE A 40 7.89 -7.49 4.37
C PHE A 40 8.45 -7.55 5.80
N GLY A 41 9.72 -7.21 6.02
CA GLY A 41 10.35 -7.19 7.35
C GLY A 41 9.78 -6.12 8.30
N GLU A 42 9.13 -5.10 7.74
CA GLU A 42 8.52 -4.01 8.52
C GLU A 42 7.06 -4.29 8.90
N VAL A 43 6.45 -5.34 8.34
CA VAL A 43 5.07 -5.72 8.63
C VAL A 43 5.02 -6.39 10.00
N LYS A 44 4.26 -5.82 10.93
CA LYS A 44 4.13 -6.32 12.30
C LYS A 44 2.87 -7.17 12.46
N GLY A 45 2.97 -8.28 13.21
CA GLY A 45 1.82 -9.09 13.64
C GLY A 45 1.20 -9.99 12.56
N GLN A 46 1.83 -10.13 11.38
CA GLN A 46 1.34 -10.97 10.28
C GLN A 46 2.39 -11.96 9.78
N ASP A 47 3.23 -12.49 10.67
CA ASP A 47 4.43 -13.27 10.33
C ASP A 47 4.14 -14.48 9.44
N GLN A 48 3.04 -15.21 9.69
CA GLN A 48 2.65 -16.37 8.89
C GLN A 48 2.31 -15.99 7.45
N ILE A 49 1.56 -14.91 7.26
CA ILE A 49 1.18 -14.41 5.93
C ILE A 49 2.42 -13.94 5.19
N VAL A 50 3.24 -13.12 5.83
CA VAL A 50 4.49 -12.60 5.29
C VAL A 50 5.42 -13.73 4.86
N THR A 51 5.64 -14.73 5.72
CA THR A 51 6.49 -15.89 5.42
C THR A 51 5.96 -16.67 4.21
N THR A 52 4.65 -16.89 4.14
CA THR A 52 4.03 -17.61 3.02
C THR A 52 4.21 -16.86 1.70
N LEU A 53 3.91 -15.55 1.67
CA LEU A 53 4.05 -14.71 0.47
C LEU A 53 5.53 -14.62 0.03
N ARG A 54 6.47 -14.44 0.96
CA ARG A 54 7.91 -14.45 0.66
C ARG A 54 8.36 -15.77 0.03
N ASN A 55 7.90 -16.90 0.56
CA ASN A 55 8.24 -18.21 0.03
C ASN A 55 7.68 -18.42 -1.39
N GLN A 56 6.45 -17.96 -1.66
CA GLN A 56 5.87 -18.00 -3.01
C GLN A 56 6.70 -17.20 -4.00
N ILE A 57 7.16 -16.00 -3.62
CA ILE A 57 8.00 -15.15 -4.46
C ILE A 57 9.38 -15.81 -4.69
N LYS A 58 10.02 -16.37 -3.65
CA LYS A 58 11.30 -17.06 -3.77
C LYS A 58 11.27 -18.29 -4.68
N THR A 59 10.17 -19.03 -4.64
CA THR A 59 9.98 -20.26 -5.41
C THR A 59 9.36 -20.03 -6.77
N ASP A 60 9.09 -18.78 -7.13
CA ASP A 60 8.37 -18.34 -8.34
C ASP A 60 7.01 -19.05 -8.52
N ARG A 61 6.33 -19.35 -7.38
CA ARG A 61 5.00 -19.98 -7.35
C ARG A 61 3.94 -18.95 -6.97
N ILE A 62 3.86 -17.91 -7.79
CA ILE A 62 2.94 -16.79 -7.57
C ILE A 62 1.57 -17.17 -8.14
N GLY A 63 0.52 -17.05 -7.31
CA GLY A 63 -0.85 -17.24 -7.75
C GLY A 63 -1.37 -16.02 -8.50
N HIS A 64 -2.44 -16.22 -9.27
CA HIS A 64 -3.08 -15.14 -10.03
C HIS A 64 -4.10 -14.33 -9.22
N ALA A 65 -4.62 -14.86 -8.11
CA ALA A 65 -5.62 -14.17 -7.30
C ALA A 65 -5.44 -14.41 -5.80
N TYR A 66 -5.42 -13.33 -5.04
CA TYR A 66 -5.27 -13.30 -3.59
C TYR A 66 -6.45 -12.59 -2.96
N LEU A 67 -6.95 -13.10 -1.84
CA LEU A 67 -7.98 -12.44 -1.05
C LEU A 67 -7.48 -12.20 0.38
N PHE A 68 -7.25 -10.95 0.72
CA PHE A 68 -6.82 -10.50 2.04
C PHE A 68 -8.03 -10.09 2.89
N CYS A 69 -8.33 -10.90 3.90
CA CYS A 69 -9.46 -10.70 4.79
C CYS A 69 -8.97 -10.26 6.18
N GLY A 70 -9.66 -9.31 6.80
CA GLY A 70 -9.35 -8.89 8.18
C GLY A 70 -9.89 -7.51 8.49
N THR A 71 -9.94 -7.15 9.76
CA THR A 71 -10.44 -5.84 10.22
C THR A 71 -9.60 -4.69 9.65
N ARG A 72 -10.13 -3.46 9.74
CA ARG A 72 -9.41 -2.25 9.32
C ARG A 72 -8.12 -2.10 10.11
N GLY A 73 -7.07 -1.57 9.49
CA GLY A 73 -5.78 -1.30 10.15
C GLY A 73 -4.85 -2.51 10.34
N THR A 74 -5.22 -3.71 9.87
CA THR A 74 -4.39 -4.93 10.00
C THR A 74 -3.28 -5.05 8.96
N GLY A 75 -3.14 -4.10 8.04
CA GLY A 75 -2.05 -4.04 7.07
C GLY A 75 -2.34 -4.68 5.70
N LYS A 76 -3.59 -5.04 5.39
CA LYS A 76 -3.98 -5.68 4.10
C LYS A 76 -3.44 -4.92 2.88
N THR A 77 -3.80 -3.66 2.74
CA THR A 77 -3.39 -2.82 1.60
C THR A 77 -1.88 -2.58 1.58
N SER A 78 -1.22 -2.49 2.75
CA SER A 78 0.24 -2.34 2.82
C SER A 78 0.94 -3.61 2.32
N VAL A 79 0.50 -4.79 2.77
CA VAL A 79 1.05 -6.08 2.31
C VAL A 79 0.77 -6.29 0.82
N ALA A 80 -0.41 -5.90 0.33
CA ALA A 80 -0.74 -5.94 -1.11
C ALA A 80 0.26 -5.11 -1.94
N LYS A 81 0.56 -3.89 -1.51
CA LYS A 81 1.55 -3.02 -2.18
C LYS A 81 2.97 -3.58 -2.12
N ILE A 82 3.38 -4.12 -0.96
CA ILE A 82 4.69 -4.77 -0.83
C ILE A 82 4.79 -5.98 -1.77
N MET A 83 3.75 -6.80 -1.84
CA MET A 83 3.68 -7.95 -2.74
C MET A 83 3.76 -7.53 -4.20
N ALA A 84 2.94 -6.55 -4.63
CA ALA A 84 2.94 -6.01 -5.99
C ALA A 84 4.33 -5.49 -6.40
N LYS A 85 5.03 -4.86 -5.46
CA LYS A 85 6.41 -4.41 -5.65
C LYS A 85 7.41 -5.56 -5.70
N ALA A 86 7.26 -6.56 -4.84
CA ALA A 86 8.19 -7.69 -4.77
C ALA A 86 8.15 -8.58 -6.01
N VAL A 87 6.96 -8.82 -6.59
CA VAL A 87 6.80 -9.63 -7.81
C VAL A 87 7.34 -8.92 -9.05
N ASN A 88 7.43 -7.58 -9.03
CA ASN A 88 8.00 -6.76 -10.11
C ASN A 88 9.43 -6.28 -9.82
N CYS A 89 10.00 -6.65 -8.68
CA CYS A 89 11.33 -6.21 -8.30
C CYS A 89 12.40 -6.91 -9.15
N GLU A 90 13.34 -6.15 -9.70
CA GLU A 90 14.44 -6.67 -10.52
C GLU A 90 15.44 -7.50 -9.68
N SER A 91 15.57 -7.19 -8.39
CA SER A 91 16.54 -7.84 -7.47
C SER A 91 15.89 -8.04 -6.09
N PRO A 92 14.91 -8.95 -5.95
CA PRO A 92 14.27 -9.20 -4.68
C PRO A 92 15.26 -9.83 -3.70
N VAL A 93 15.31 -9.34 -2.47
CA VAL A 93 16.14 -9.88 -1.40
C VAL A 93 15.28 -10.72 -0.48
N ASP A 94 15.53 -12.01 -0.44
CA ASP A 94 14.81 -12.95 0.40
C ASP A 94 13.27 -12.90 0.20
N GLY A 95 12.82 -12.71 -1.06
CA GLY A 95 11.41 -12.56 -1.42
C GLY A 95 10.79 -11.20 -1.06
N SER A 96 11.59 -10.25 -0.58
CA SER A 96 11.17 -8.88 -0.29
C SER A 96 11.65 -7.91 -1.36
N PRO A 97 10.93 -6.82 -1.66
CA PRO A 97 11.38 -5.84 -2.65
C PRO A 97 12.66 -5.14 -2.20
N CYS A 98 13.59 -4.87 -3.12
CA CYS A 98 14.84 -4.18 -2.82
C CYS A 98 14.67 -2.69 -2.50
N ASN A 99 13.55 -2.08 -2.89
CA ASN A 99 13.24 -0.65 -2.77
C ASN A 99 14.18 0.32 -3.51
N GLN A 100 15.16 -0.17 -4.28
CA GLN A 100 16.19 0.63 -4.92
C GLN A 100 16.16 0.55 -6.45
N CYS A 101 15.69 -0.55 -7.05
CA CYS A 101 15.60 -0.71 -8.50
C CYS A 101 14.57 0.23 -9.11
N ALA A 102 14.66 0.44 -10.44
CA ALA A 102 13.78 1.35 -11.17
C ALA A 102 12.30 1.03 -10.97
N MET A 103 11.92 -0.25 -10.99
CA MET A 103 10.54 -0.69 -10.75
C MET A 103 10.07 -0.38 -9.33
N CYS A 104 10.89 -0.65 -8.30
CA CYS A 104 10.54 -0.33 -6.93
C CYS A 104 10.34 1.18 -6.73
N GLN A 105 11.18 2.01 -7.34
CA GLN A 105 11.05 3.47 -7.26
C GLN A 105 9.78 3.98 -7.97
N LYS A 106 9.48 3.48 -9.16
CA LYS A 106 8.25 3.83 -9.90
C LYS A 106 6.99 3.43 -9.13
N ILE A 107 6.97 2.25 -8.48
CA ILE A 107 5.83 1.82 -7.69
C ILE A 107 5.71 2.66 -6.41
N ASN A 108 6.81 3.00 -5.76
CA ASN A 108 6.80 3.86 -4.56
C ASN A 108 6.28 5.28 -4.89
N SER A 109 6.65 5.84 -6.04
CA SER A 109 6.17 7.14 -6.51
C SER A 109 4.77 7.11 -7.15
N GLN A 110 4.14 5.93 -7.22
CA GLN A 110 2.83 5.72 -7.85
C GLN A 110 2.79 6.12 -9.35
N THR A 111 3.92 6.07 -10.03
CA THR A 111 4.04 6.36 -11.46
C THR A 111 4.05 5.10 -12.32
N SER A 112 4.04 3.92 -11.71
CA SER A 112 4.01 2.65 -12.43
C SER A 112 2.60 2.35 -12.94
N MET A 113 2.49 2.10 -14.24
CA MET A 113 1.24 1.62 -14.86
C MET A 113 0.96 0.15 -14.60
N ASN A 114 1.90 -0.58 -14.02
CA ASN A 114 1.77 -2.00 -13.75
C ASN A 114 1.13 -2.34 -12.40
N VAL A 115 1.00 -1.37 -11.51
CA VAL A 115 0.34 -1.56 -10.21
C VAL A 115 -0.81 -0.57 -10.09
N ILE A 116 -2.01 -1.08 -10.24
CA ILE A 116 -3.24 -0.30 -10.29
C ILE A 116 -3.99 -0.54 -8.97
N GLU A 117 -4.19 0.52 -8.22
CA GLU A 117 -4.93 0.50 -6.95
C GLU A 117 -6.31 1.10 -7.15
N ILE A 118 -7.33 0.36 -6.76
CA ILE A 118 -8.74 0.71 -6.93
C ILE A 118 -9.41 0.59 -5.56
N ASP A 119 -10.05 1.65 -5.14
CA ASP A 119 -10.96 1.62 -4.00
C ASP A 119 -12.38 1.30 -4.50
N ALA A 120 -12.88 0.12 -4.15
CA ALA A 120 -14.21 -0.31 -4.55
C ALA A 120 -15.33 0.51 -3.90
N ALA A 121 -15.07 1.22 -2.80
CA ALA A 121 -16.04 2.13 -2.21
C ALA A 121 -16.36 3.31 -3.15
N SER A 122 -15.35 3.79 -3.88
CA SER A 122 -15.48 4.88 -4.86
C SER A 122 -15.77 4.38 -6.28
N ASN A 123 -15.41 3.13 -6.60
CA ASN A 123 -15.47 2.54 -7.95
C ASN A 123 -16.23 1.21 -7.96
N ASN A 124 -17.48 1.18 -7.49
CA ASN A 124 -18.27 -0.04 -7.30
C ASN A 124 -19.07 -0.48 -8.54
N GLY A 125 -19.09 0.34 -9.58
CA GLY A 125 -19.89 0.13 -10.78
C GLY A 125 -19.35 -0.96 -11.72
N VAL A 126 -20.25 -1.60 -12.47
CA VAL A 126 -19.89 -2.59 -13.51
C VAL A 126 -19.00 -1.99 -14.60
N GLY A 127 -19.23 -0.71 -14.94
CA GLY A 127 -18.44 0.02 -15.95
C GLY A 127 -16.96 0.07 -15.57
N ASN A 128 -16.65 0.54 -14.36
CA ASN A 128 -15.28 0.66 -13.87
C ASN A 128 -14.53 -0.70 -13.88
N ILE A 129 -15.22 -1.78 -13.52
CA ILE A 129 -14.62 -3.12 -13.55
C ILE A 129 -14.44 -3.64 -14.97
N ARG A 130 -15.34 -3.30 -15.90
CA ARG A 130 -15.17 -3.64 -17.34
C ARG A 130 -13.97 -2.92 -17.94
N ASP A 131 -13.78 -1.64 -17.64
CA ASP A 131 -12.60 -0.89 -18.11
C ASP A 131 -11.30 -1.58 -17.65
N ILE A 132 -11.27 -2.07 -16.40
CA ILE A 132 -10.14 -2.84 -15.87
C ILE A 132 -9.96 -4.16 -16.63
N ILE A 133 -11.04 -4.90 -16.90
CA ILE A 133 -10.99 -6.18 -17.62
C ILE A 133 -10.50 -5.99 -19.05
N ASP A 134 -10.92 -4.92 -19.72
CA ASP A 134 -10.44 -4.59 -21.05
C ASP A 134 -8.94 -4.24 -21.02
N GLU A 135 -8.49 -3.55 -19.97
CA GLU A 135 -7.09 -3.23 -19.77
C GLU A 135 -6.22 -4.45 -19.41
N VAL A 136 -6.80 -5.46 -18.76
CA VAL A 136 -6.13 -6.73 -18.40
C VAL A 136 -5.59 -7.46 -19.64
N GLN A 137 -6.21 -7.32 -20.80
CA GLN A 137 -5.80 -7.98 -22.03
C GLN A 137 -4.44 -7.49 -22.57
N TYR A 138 -3.99 -6.33 -22.14
CA TYR A 138 -2.70 -5.78 -22.58
C TYR A 138 -1.59 -6.16 -21.60
N SER A 139 -0.55 -6.81 -22.13
CA SER A 139 0.64 -7.16 -21.34
C SER A 139 1.33 -5.93 -20.76
N PRO A 140 2.02 -6.08 -19.61
CA PRO A 140 2.78 -4.98 -19.03
C PRO A 140 3.88 -4.51 -19.96
N THR A 141 4.05 -3.20 -20.09
CA THR A 141 5.14 -2.59 -20.88
C THR A 141 6.49 -2.65 -20.16
N GLU A 142 6.46 -2.74 -18.85
CA GLU A 142 7.64 -2.83 -17.97
C GLU A 142 7.35 -3.84 -16.86
N GLY A 143 8.40 -4.45 -16.28
CA GLY A 143 8.25 -5.45 -15.21
C GLY A 143 7.68 -6.78 -15.70
N ARG A 144 7.35 -7.67 -14.74
CA ARG A 144 6.86 -9.04 -15.04
C ARG A 144 5.34 -9.16 -14.95
N TYR A 145 4.74 -8.46 -14.00
CA TYR A 145 3.32 -8.64 -13.65
C TYR A 145 2.57 -7.32 -13.64
N LYS A 146 1.34 -7.35 -14.13
CA LYS A 146 0.34 -6.32 -13.97
C LYS A 146 -0.52 -6.66 -12.76
N VAL A 147 -0.45 -5.84 -11.72
CA VAL A 147 -1.07 -6.14 -10.42
C VAL A 147 -2.23 -5.19 -10.16
N TYR A 148 -3.40 -5.74 -9.97
CA TYR A 148 -4.61 -5.00 -9.61
C TYR A 148 -4.91 -5.19 -8.13
N ILE A 149 -4.83 -4.13 -7.36
CA ILE A 149 -5.18 -4.11 -5.94
C ILE A 149 -6.56 -3.49 -5.80
N ILE A 150 -7.56 -4.30 -5.44
CA ILE A 150 -8.93 -3.83 -5.22
C ILE A 150 -9.20 -3.82 -3.72
N ASP A 151 -9.19 -2.63 -3.14
CA ASP A 151 -9.48 -2.45 -1.71
C ASP A 151 -10.99 -2.36 -1.45
N GLU A 152 -11.42 -2.81 -0.26
CA GLU A 152 -12.81 -2.91 0.16
C GLU A 152 -13.72 -3.59 -0.88
N VAL A 153 -13.22 -4.67 -1.48
CA VAL A 153 -13.86 -5.37 -2.61
C VAL A 153 -15.31 -5.80 -2.34
N HIS A 154 -15.72 -5.94 -1.07
CA HIS A 154 -17.10 -6.22 -0.68
C HIS A 154 -18.10 -5.10 -1.05
N MET A 155 -17.60 -3.92 -1.42
CA MET A 155 -18.43 -2.80 -1.88
C MET A 155 -18.80 -2.89 -3.38
N LEU A 156 -18.20 -3.82 -4.12
CA LEU A 156 -18.53 -4.03 -5.53
C LEU A 156 -19.98 -4.49 -5.69
N SER A 157 -20.64 -4.01 -6.74
CA SER A 157 -21.96 -4.49 -7.12
C SER A 157 -21.90 -5.95 -7.59
N THR A 158 -23.03 -6.66 -7.52
CA THR A 158 -23.13 -8.04 -8.01
C THR A 158 -22.73 -8.17 -9.48
N GLY A 159 -23.09 -7.18 -10.30
CA GLY A 159 -22.71 -7.14 -11.71
C GLY A 159 -21.19 -6.97 -11.90
N ALA A 160 -20.52 -6.20 -11.05
CA ALA A 160 -19.07 -6.02 -11.04
C ALA A 160 -18.35 -7.32 -10.66
N PHE A 161 -18.83 -8.04 -9.63
CA PHE A 161 -18.31 -9.35 -9.28
C PHE A 161 -18.44 -10.34 -10.45
N ASN A 162 -19.62 -10.39 -11.11
CA ASN A 162 -19.85 -11.28 -12.24
C ASN A 162 -18.92 -10.96 -13.43
N ALA A 163 -18.66 -9.68 -13.68
CA ALA A 163 -17.70 -9.28 -14.71
C ALA A 163 -16.28 -9.77 -14.39
N LEU A 164 -15.85 -9.66 -13.12
CA LEU A 164 -14.52 -10.07 -12.68
C LEU A 164 -14.32 -11.60 -12.72
N LEU A 165 -15.40 -12.40 -12.55
CA LEU A 165 -15.33 -13.87 -12.48
C LEU A 165 -14.63 -14.48 -13.70
N LYS A 166 -14.97 -14.05 -14.91
CA LYS A 166 -14.38 -14.59 -16.14
C LYS A 166 -12.87 -14.43 -16.17
N THR A 167 -12.38 -13.27 -15.78
CA THR A 167 -10.93 -13.00 -15.74
C THR A 167 -10.22 -13.74 -14.59
N LEU A 168 -10.92 -14.01 -13.48
CA LEU A 168 -10.37 -14.81 -12.38
C LEU A 168 -10.35 -16.31 -12.71
N GLU A 169 -11.20 -16.80 -13.63
CA GLU A 169 -11.21 -18.19 -14.11
C GLU A 169 -10.05 -18.46 -15.07
N GLU A 170 -9.84 -17.55 -16.00
CA GLU A 170 -8.84 -17.65 -17.05
C GLU A 170 -7.98 -16.38 -17.12
N PRO A 171 -7.18 -16.12 -16.09
CA PRO A 171 -6.35 -14.92 -16.05
C PRO A 171 -5.15 -15.06 -17.00
N PRO A 172 -4.73 -13.97 -17.66
CA PRO A 172 -3.45 -13.94 -18.34
C PRO A 172 -2.30 -14.22 -17.36
N GLU A 173 -1.26 -14.92 -17.80
CA GLU A 173 -0.13 -15.35 -16.96
C GLU A 173 0.60 -14.18 -16.24
N TYR A 174 0.54 -12.99 -16.85
CA TYR A 174 1.15 -11.78 -16.32
C TYR A 174 0.26 -10.97 -15.38
N VAL A 175 -0.94 -11.44 -15.04
CA VAL A 175 -1.91 -10.68 -14.24
C VAL A 175 -2.05 -11.27 -12.85
N ILE A 176 -2.01 -10.39 -11.84
CA ILE A 176 -2.25 -10.74 -10.44
C ILE A 176 -3.34 -9.83 -9.87
N PHE A 177 -4.38 -10.45 -9.32
CA PHE A 177 -5.41 -9.75 -8.55
C PHE A 177 -5.14 -9.89 -7.05
N ILE A 178 -5.16 -8.77 -6.33
CA ILE A 178 -5.08 -8.75 -4.86
C ILE A 178 -6.33 -8.03 -4.36
N LEU A 179 -7.29 -8.82 -3.90
CA LEU A 179 -8.55 -8.34 -3.36
C LEU A 179 -8.41 -8.16 -1.85
N ALA A 180 -8.78 -7.01 -1.31
CA ALA A 180 -8.76 -6.77 0.12
C ALA A 180 -10.19 -6.47 0.64
N THR A 181 -10.54 -7.01 1.81
CA THR A 181 -11.86 -6.81 2.40
C THR A 181 -11.83 -6.82 3.91
N THR A 182 -12.68 -6.00 4.50
CA THR A 182 -13.01 -6.06 5.93
C THR A 182 -14.16 -7.02 6.22
N GLU A 183 -14.98 -7.36 5.22
CA GLU A 183 -16.19 -8.16 5.34
C GLU A 183 -16.18 -9.39 4.41
N ALA A 184 -15.40 -10.39 4.79
CA ALA A 184 -15.23 -11.60 3.97
C ALA A 184 -16.55 -12.37 3.73
N HIS A 185 -17.54 -12.25 4.61
CA HIS A 185 -18.83 -12.91 4.49
C HIS A 185 -19.72 -12.34 3.37
N LYS A 186 -19.43 -11.12 2.89
CA LYS A 186 -20.13 -10.48 1.76
C LYS A 186 -19.55 -10.89 0.40
N ILE A 187 -18.41 -11.58 0.36
CA ILE A 187 -17.80 -11.99 -0.89
C ILE A 187 -18.49 -13.24 -1.43
N PRO A 188 -18.92 -13.24 -2.70
CA PRO A 188 -19.54 -14.42 -3.32
C PRO A 188 -18.62 -15.64 -3.26
N ILE A 189 -19.21 -16.82 -3.00
CA ILE A 189 -18.47 -18.08 -2.91
C ILE A 189 -17.71 -18.40 -4.21
N THR A 190 -18.24 -17.93 -5.34
CA THR A 190 -17.62 -18.08 -6.67
C THR A 190 -16.29 -17.33 -6.78
N ILE A 191 -16.13 -16.18 -6.09
CA ILE A 191 -14.87 -15.47 -5.99
C ILE A 191 -13.94 -16.15 -4.98
N LEU A 192 -14.50 -16.55 -3.82
CA LEU A 192 -13.73 -17.21 -2.76
C LEU A 192 -13.01 -18.47 -3.25
N SER A 193 -13.69 -19.26 -4.11
CA SER A 193 -13.13 -20.53 -4.64
C SER A 193 -11.97 -20.33 -5.61
N ARG A 194 -11.76 -19.12 -6.15
CA ARG A 194 -10.73 -18.80 -7.14
C ARG A 194 -9.55 -18.01 -6.57
N CYS A 195 -9.67 -17.60 -5.30
CA CYS A 195 -8.65 -16.78 -4.64
C CYS A 195 -7.91 -17.57 -3.54
N GLN A 196 -6.62 -17.36 -3.44
CA GLN A 196 -5.86 -17.78 -2.25
C GLN A 196 -6.21 -16.84 -1.09
N ARG A 197 -6.87 -17.39 -0.06
CA ARG A 197 -7.37 -16.59 1.06
C ARG A 197 -6.33 -16.48 2.17
N TYR A 198 -6.10 -15.23 2.64
CA TYR A 198 -5.24 -14.88 3.75
C TYR A 198 -6.03 -14.12 4.82
N ASN A 199 -6.07 -14.66 6.04
CA ASN A 199 -6.80 -14.04 7.14
C ASN A 199 -5.84 -13.24 8.02
N PHE A 200 -5.89 -11.92 7.91
CA PHE A 200 -5.13 -10.98 8.71
C PHE A 200 -5.67 -10.94 10.14
N LYS A 201 -4.81 -11.16 11.11
CA LYS A 201 -5.15 -11.12 12.52
C LYS A 201 -5.15 -9.68 13.02
N ARG A 202 -5.92 -9.41 14.07
CA ARG A 202 -5.79 -8.14 14.81
C ARG A 202 -4.39 -8.05 15.39
N ILE A 203 -3.79 -6.87 15.29
CA ILE A 203 -2.49 -6.58 15.88
C ILE A 203 -2.71 -6.41 17.40
N THR A 204 -1.85 -7.04 18.20
CA THR A 204 -1.94 -6.94 19.66
C THR A 204 -1.59 -5.54 20.14
N ILE A 205 -2.15 -5.12 21.28
CA ILE A 205 -1.88 -3.83 21.89
C ILE A 205 -0.37 -3.63 22.11
N ASP A 206 0.31 -4.66 22.62
CA ASP A 206 1.76 -4.62 22.86
C ASP A 206 2.55 -4.33 21.57
N THR A 207 2.16 -4.97 20.46
CA THR A 207 2.79 -4.73 19.15
C THR A 207 2.54 -3.31 18.65
N ILE A 208 1.34 -2.77 18.87
CA ILE A 208 1.00 -1.38 18.51
C ILE A 208 1.82 -0.41 19.37
N GLN A 209 1.91 -0.63 20.67
CA GLN A 209 2.69 0.20 21.58
C GLN A 209 4.18 0.20 21.23
N ALA A 210 4.76 -0.99 20.99
CA ALA A 210 6.14 -1.10 20.56
C ALA A 210 6.40 -0.32 19.27
N ARG A 211 5.49 -0.41 18.30
CA ARG A 211 5.61 0.34 17.04
C ARG A 211 5.48 1.85 17.25
N LEU A 212 4.55 2.29 18.09
CA LEU A 212 4.40 3.72 18.41
C LEU A 212 5.66 4.29 19.08
N ARG A 213 6.30 3.54 19.99
CA ARG A 213 7.58 3.94 20.58
C ARG A 213 8.69 4.06 19.53
N GLU A 214 8.84 3.04 18.65
CA GLU A 214 9.78 3.12 17.52
C GLU A 214 9.59 4.40 16.70
N LEU A 215 8.33 4.83 16.46
CA LEU A 215 8.01 6.03 15.70
C LEU A 215 8.36 7.31 16.45
N VAL A 216 8.03 7.37 17.74
CA VAL A 216 8.34 8.50 18.63
C VAL A 216 9.86 8.71 18.71
N ASP A 217 10.62 7.63 18.89
CA ASP A 217 12.08 7.67 18.94
C ASP A 217 12.67 8.15 17.61
N THR A 218 12.12 7.68 16.49
CA THR A 218 12.57 8.06 15.13
C THR A 218 12.31 9.53 14.82
N GLU A 219 11.19 10.08 15.28
CA GLU A 219 10.81 11.49 15.10
C GLU A 219 11.39 12.40 16.20
N GLN A 220 12.10 11.83 17.17
CA GLN A 220 12.68 12.55 18.31
C GLN A 220 11.64 13.40 19.08
N LEU A 221 10.43 12.84 19.24
CA LEU A 221 9.34 13.48 19.94
C LEU A 221 9.40 13.15 21.44
N GLU A 222 9.22 14.15 22.28
CA GLU A 222 9.01 13.92 23.72
C GLU A 222 7.54 13.57 23.97
N VAL A 223 7.28 12.33 24.35
CA VAL A 223 5.93 11.83 24.63
C VAL A 223 5.90 11.12 25.98
N GLU A 224 4.90 11.41 26.78
CA GLU A 224 4.70 10.72 28.05
C GLU A 224 4.50 9.21 27.83
N ASP A 225 5.08 8.36 28.68
CA ASP A 225 5.01 6.89 28.60
C ASP A 225 3.59 6.33 28.54
N LYS A 226 2.61 7.05 29.08
CA LYS A 226 1.19 6.68 29.08
C LYS A 226 0.44 7.04 27.78
N ALA A 227 0.96 7.91 26.96
CA ALA A 227 0.27 8.37 25.75
C ALA A 227 0.00 7.26 24.72
N PRO A 228 0.94 6.33 24.42
CA PRO A 228 0.68 5.19 23.55
C PRO A 228 -0.42 4.26 24.10
N VAL A 229 -0.52 4.12 25.42
CA VAL A 229 -1.56 3.30 26.10
C VAL A 229 -2.95 3.90 25.91
N SER A 230 -3.07 5.22 26.09
CA SER A 230 -4.35 5.93 25.93
C SER A 230 -4.87 5.83 24.48
N TYR A 231 -3.98 5.92 23.48
CA TYR A 231 -4.34 5.82 22.07
C TYR A 231 -4.92 4.44 21.70
N THR A 232 -4.36 3.37 22.28
CA THR A 232 -4.83 1.99 22.00
C THR A 232 -6.20 1.67 22.62
N HIS A 233 -6.66 2.45 23.60
CA HIS A 233 -7.99 2.31 24.20
C HIS A 233 -9.07 3.08 23.45
N LEU A 234 -8.69 4.00 22.54
CA LEU A 234 -9.62 4.83 21.75
C LEU A 234 -9.90 4.25 20.36
N THR A 235 -9.21 3.20 19.95
CA THR A 235 -9.38 2.48 18.66
C THR A 235 -9.85 1.06 18.86
#